data_ba709b583a778fe2ee276b8a99de8009
#
_entry.id   ba709b583a778fe2ee276b8a99de8009
#
_cell.length_a   1.000
_cell.length_b   1.000
_cell.length_c   1.000
_cell.angle_alpha   90.00
_cell.angle_beta   90.00
_cell.angle_gamma   90.00
#
_symmetry.space_group_name_H-M   'P 1'
#
loop_
_entity.id
_entity.type
_entity.pdbx_description
1 polymer ?
#
loop_
_entity_poly.entity_id
_entity_poly.type
_entity_poly.pdbx_seq_one_letter_code
_entity_poly.pdbx_strand_id
1 'polypeptide(L)'
;IPGTGSSGHLCGGMMLTALLGPYAAFLTMIGVLLIQCLLFADGGLLALGCNIWNMAFYGCFLGYFLFWRPMMKKGMSRGKIVGASILGCVVTLQLGAFSVALETLASGITDLPFSVFVATMQPIHLVIGLVEGLITAAVLLFVYEARPEMLSCSEERAKSRFSFKKTIAILGIAALVIGGAVSLAASSNPDGLEWSMERLTGSTELENDGTGAHAAAEE
;
A
#
# COMPACT_ATOMS: atom_id res chain seq x y z
N ILE A 1 6.57 13.02 0.91
CA ILE A 1 7.86 13.04 1.63
C ILE A 1 8.62 14.27 1.16
N PRO A 2 8.80 15.28 2.00
CA PRO A 2 9.37 16.58 1.60
C PRO A 2 10.70 16.44 0.87
N GLY A 3 10.85 17.15 -0.26
CA GLY A 3 12.08 17.19 -1.05
C GLY A 3 12.34 15.99 -1.97
N THR A 4 11.49 14.96 -1.95
CA THR A 4 11.69 13.76 -2.78
C THR A 4 10.74 13.67 -3.98
N GLY A 5 9.68 14.48 -4.02
CA GLY A 5 8.61 14.34 -5.01
C GLY A 5 7.82 13.03 -4.90
N SER A 6 7.91 12.34 -3.76
CA SER A 6 7.26 11.05 -3.51
C SER A 6 6.36 11.11 -2.30
N SER A 7 5.25 10.38 -2.33
CA SER A 7 4.32 10.21 -1.21
C SER A 7 4.59 8.92 -0.46
N GLY A 8 4.16 8.84 0.79
CA GLY A 8 4.20 7.63 1.60
C GLY A 8 2.81 7.03 1.76
N HIS A 9 2.62 5.77 1.40
CA HIS A 9 1.32 5.10 1.40
C HIS A 9 1.26 3.88 2.31
N LEU A 10 0.08 3.62 2.87
CA LEU A 10 -0.30 2.30 3.35
C LEU A 10 -0.76 1.48 2.15
N CYS A 11 -0.05 0.39 1.82
CA CYS A 11 -0.27 -0.34 0.57
C CYS A 11 -1.34 -1.43 0.68
N GLY A 12 -1.38 -2.16 1.79
CA GLY A 12 -2.32 -3.28 1.98
C GLY A 12 -1.97 -4.57 1.23
N GLY A 13 -0.87 -4.61 0.49
CA GLY A 13 -0.46 -5.77 -0.30
C GLY A 13 -0.30 -7.04 0.53
N MET A 14 0.27 -6.93 1.72
CA MET A 14 0.45 -8.04 2.65
C MET A 14 -0.89 -8.58 3.17
N MET A 15 -1.84 -7.70 3.47
CA MET A 15 -3.18 -8.08 3.90
C MET A 15 -3.95 -8.79 2.79
N LEU A 16 -3.93 -8.23 1.59
CA LEU A 16 -4.61 -8.82 0.44
C LEU A 16 -4.05 -10.21 0.10
N THR A 17 -2.72 -10.38 0.16
CA THR A 17 -2.11 -11.67 -0.16
C THR A 17 -2.39 -12.73 0.90
N ALA A 18 -2.54 -12.35 2.16
CA ALA A 18 -2.96 -13.23 3.23
C ALA A 18 -4.41 -13.73 3.05
N LEU A 19 -5.28 -12.93 2.44
CA LEU A 19 -6.68 -13.27 2.17
C LEU A 19 -6.85 -13.99 0.83
N LEU A 20 -6.30 -13.46 -0.25
CA LEU A 20 -6.61 -13.87 -1.62
C LEU A 20 -5.53 -14.77 -2.24
N GLY A 21 -4.37 -14.89 -1.60
CA GLY A 21 -3.18 -15.43 -2.23
C GLY A 21 -2.49 -14.42 -3.17
N PRO A 22 -1.25 -14.71 -3.62
CA PRO A 22 -0.38 -13.70 -4.24
C PRO A 22 -0.89 -13.17 -5.58
N TYR A 23 -1.43 -14.03 -6.44
CA TYR A 23 -1.85 -13.65 -7.78
C TYR A 23 -3.12 -12.79 -7.79
N ALA A 24 -4.15 -13.21 -7.04
CA ALA A 24 -5.39 -12.44 -6.95
C ALA A 24 -5.18 -11.12 -6.20
N ALA A 25 -4.35 -11.12 -5.16
CA ALA A 25 -3.94 -9.91 -4.46
C ALA A 25 -3.23 -8.92 -5.39
N PHE A 26 -2.30 -9.40 -6.22
CA PHE A 26 -1.58 -8.55 -7.17
C PHE A 26 -2.51 -7.90 -8.19
N LEU A 27 -3.44 -8.68 -8.78
CA LEU A 27 -4.45 -8.13 -9.68
C LEU A 27 -5.37 -7.10 -9.00
N THR A 28 -5.75 -7.36 -7.75
CA THR A 28 -6.55 -6.41 -6.95
C THR A 28 -5.77 -5.11 -6.71
N MET A 29 -4.48 -5.21 -6.36
CA MET A 29 -3.62 -4.04 -6.18
C MET A 29 -3.45 -3.23 -7.46
N ILE A 30 -3.31 -3.88 -8.62
CA ILE A 30 -3.30 -3.17 -9.91
C ILE A 30 -4.59 -2.37 -10.09
N GLY A 31 -5.75 -2.97 -9.78
CA GLY A 31 -7.03 -2.28 -9.83
C GLY A 31 -7.10 -1.06 -8.90
N VAL A 32 -6.60 -1.19 -7.67
CA VAL A 32 -6.53 -0.07 -6.71
C VAL A 32 -5.63 1.05 -7.23
N LEU A 33 -4.42 0.71 -7.71
CA LEU A 33 -3.47 1.69 -8.24
C LEU A 33 -3.97 2.38 -9.52
N LEU A 34 -4.72 1.67 -10.36
CA LEU A 34 -5.40 2.27 -11.51
C LEU A 34 -6.44 3.30 -11.08
N ILE A 35 -7.24 2.98 -10.06
CA ILE A 35 -8.22 3.92 -9.50
C ILE A 35 -7.52 5.14 -8.91
N GLN A 36 -6.46 4.96 -8.14
CA GLN A 36 -5.65 6.06 -7.59
C GLN A 36 -5.07 6.95 -8.71
N CYS A 37 -4.52 6.33 -9.74
CA CYS A 37 -3.96 7.04 -10.89
C CYS A 37 -5.00 7.84 -11.68
N LEU A 38 -6.17 7.24 -11.95
CA LEU A 38 -7.18 7.84 -12.84
C LEU A 38 -8.10 8.84 -12.12
N LEU A 39 -8.44 8.59 -10.85
CA LEU A 39 -9.39 9.43 -10.11
C LEU A 39 -8.71 10.45 -9.20
N PHE A 40 -7.51 10.16 -8.72
CA PHE A 40 -6.79 11.04 -7.79
C PHE A 40 -5.51 11.62 -8.37
N ALA A 41 -5.19 11.29 -9.63
CA ALA A 41 -3.96 11.72 -10.33
C ALA A 41 -2.65 11.36 -9.58
N ASP A 42 -2.71 10.39 -8.65
CA ASP A 42 -1.58 9.99 -7.82
C ASP A 42 -0.49 9.30 -8.66
N GLY A 43 0.60 10.01 -8.92
CA GLY A 43 1.72 9.61 -9.78
C GLY A 43 1.43 9.64 -11.29
N GLY A 44 0.18 9.75 -11.72
CA GLY A 44 -0.23 9.74 -13.12
C GLY A 44 0.06 8.42 -13.86
N LEU A 45 -0.35 8.35 -15.14
CA LEU A 45 -0.21 7.14 -15.97
C LEU A 45 1.26 6.74 -16.21
N LEU A 46 2.17 7.71 -16.30
CA LEU A 46 3.59 7.44 -16.54
C LEU A 46 4.25 6.71 -15.37
N ALA A 47 3.87 7.03 -14.14
CA ALA A 47 4.40 6.39 -12.95
C ALA A 47 3.67 5.08 -12.58
N LEU A 48 2.55 4.76 -13.21
CA LEU A 48 1.72 3.60 -12.84
C LEU A 48 2.51 2.29 -12.83
N GLY A 49 3.39 2.07 -13.80
CA GLY A 49 4.23 0.87 -13.85
C GLY A 49 5.18 0.76 -12.66
N CYS A 50 5.85 1.86 -12.30
CA CYS A 50 6.71 1.93 -11.12
C CYS A 50 5.90 1.76 -9.84
N ASN A 51 4.72 2.37 -9.72
CA ASN A 51 3.84 2.21 -8.57
C ASN A 51 3.36 0.75 -8.41
N ILE A 52 3.02 0.06 -9.50
CA ILE A 52 2.69 -1.38 -9.46
C ILE A 52 3.88 -2.20 -8.95
N TRP A 53 5.09 -1.91 -9.45
CA TRP A 53 6.30 -2.58 -8.99
C TRP A 53 6.57 -2.31 -7.51
N ASN A 54 6.59 -1.05 -7.10
CA ASN A 54 7.00 -0.63 -5.77
C ASN A 54 5.96 -0.96 -4.68
N MET A 55 4.67 -0.86 -4.97
CA MET A 55 3.59 -1.01 -3.99
C MET A 55 2.89 -2.37 -4.05
N ALA A 56 2.71 -2.95 -5.26
CA ALA A 56 1.99 -4.20 -5.39
C ALA A 56 2.89 -5.42 -5.41
N PHE A 57 3.97 -5.42 -6.20
CA PHE A 57 4.80 -6.60 -6.40
C PHE A 57 5.45 -7.08 -5.10
N TYR A 58 6.11 -6.21 -4.36
CA TYR A 58 6.78 -6.59 -3.12
C TYR A 58 5.79 -7.12 -2.08
N GLY A 59 4.70 -6.40 -1.83
CA GLY A 59 3.69 -6.81 -0.86
C GLY A 59 3.02 -8.12 -1.23
N CYS A 60 2.64 -8.30 -2.49
CA CYS A 60 1.87 -9.46 -2.92
C CYS A 60 2.73 -10.71 -3.12
N PHE A 61 3.90 -10.59 -3.72
CA PHE A 61 4.75 -11.76 -4.01
C PHE A 61 5.79 -12.01 -2.93
N LEU A 62 6.67 -11.04 -2.63
CA LEU A 62 7.69 -11.25 -1.61
C LEU A 62 7.06 -11.42 -0.23
N GLY A 63 6.05 -10.60 0.12
CA GLY A 63 5.29 -10.72 1.35
C GLY A 63 4.70 -12.12 1.53
N TYR A 64 4.12 -12.68 0.48
CA TYR A 64 3.57 -14.03 0.51
C TYR A 64 4.64 -15.11 0.59
N PHE A 65 5.59 -15.14 -0.33
CA PHE A 65 6.51 -16.27 -0.46
C PHE A 65 7.61 -16.28 0.61
N LEU A 66 8.02 -15.11 1.13
CA LEU A 66 9.08 -15.03 2.14
C LEU A 66 8.53 -15.01 3.58
N PHE A 67 7.34 -14.46 3.82
CA PHE A 67 6.81 -14.29 5.17
C PHE A 67 5.54 -15.09 5.41
N TRP A 68 4.45 -14.84 4.66
CA TRP A 68 3.17 -15.45 4.95
C TRP A 68 3.20 -16.98 4.82
N ARG A 69 3.47 -17.49 3.62
CA ARG A 69 3.43 -18.92 3.33
C ARG A 69 4.38 -19.74 4.22
N PRO A 70 5.66 -19.39 4.40
CA PRO A 70 6.56 -20.17 5.24
C PRO A 70 6.13 -20.22 6.70
N MET A 71 5.62 -19.10 7.24
CA MET A 71 5.17 -19.04 8.64
C MET A 71 3.86 -19.80 8.86
N MET A 72 2.96 -19.82 7.87
CA MET A 72 1.65 -20.51 7.97
C MET A 72 1.71 -21.99 7.61
N LYS A 73 2.70 -22.46 6.84
CA LYS A 73 2.82 -23.84 6.34
C LYS A 73 2.79 -24.91 7.43
N LYS A 74 3.22 -24.60 8.65
CA LYS A 74 3.21 -25.53 9.80
C LYS A 74 2.05 -25.24 10.77
N GLY A 75 0.92 -24.81 10.26
CA GLY A 75 -0.26 -24.40 11.03
C GLY A 75 -0.24 -22.92 11.42
N MET A 76 -1.42 -22.33 11.46
CA MET A 76 -1.63 -20.93 11.85
C MET A 76 -1.66 -20.79 13.37
N SER A 77 -1.16 -19.63 13.85
CA SER A 77 -1.32 -19.21 15.23
C SER A 77 -1.29 -17.67 15.29
N ARG A 78 -1.88 -17.11 16.35
CA ARG A 78 -1.92 -15.64 16.54
C ARG A 78 -0.54 -15.00 16.41
N GLY A 79 0.47 -15.56 17.10
CA GLY A 79 1.84 -15.02 17.06
C GLY A 79 2.47 -15.07 15.67
N LYS A 80 2.22 -16.12 14.90
CA LYS A 80 2.70 -16.23 13.52
C LYS A 80 2.03 -15.20 12.60
N ILE A 81 0.70 -15.01 12.75
CA ILE A 81 -0.05 -14.01 11.98
C ILE A 81 0.50 -12.61 12.25
N VAL A 82 0.68 -12.25 13.54
CA VAL A 82 1.25 -10.95 13.91
C VAL A 82 2.67 -10.80 13.35
N GLY A 83 3.53 -11.80 13.56
CA GLY A 83 4.91 -11.77 13.07
C GLY A 83 5.01 -11.64 11.56
N ALA A 84 4.22 -12.45 10.81
CA ALA A 84 4.19 -12.38 9.35
C ALA A 84 3.67 -11.05 8.84
N SER A 85 2.64 -10.49 9.49
CA SER A 85 2.08 -9.18 9.13
C SER A 85 3.10 -8.06 9.32
N ILE A 86 3.69 -7.96 10.51
CA ILE A 86 4.64 -6.88 10.82
C ILE A 86 5.91 -7.02 9.99
N LEU A 87 6.55 -8.18 9.98
CA LEU A 87 7.79 -8.38 9.22
C LEU A 87 7.54 -8.26 7.71
N GLY A 88 6.42 -8.81 7.23
CA GLY A 88 6.04 -8.72 5.83
C GLY A 88 5.84 -7.27 5.39
N CYS A 89 5.02 -6.49 6.10
CA CYS A 89 4.78 -5.09 5.76
C CYS A 89 6.07 -4.26 5.85
N VAL A 90 6.83 -4.37 6.94
CA VAL A 90 8.07 -3.61 7.11
C VAL A 90 9.06 -3.89 5.98
N VAL A 91 9.35 -5.16 5.71
CA VAL A 91 10.37 -5.50 4.70
C VAL A 91 9.90 -5.13 3.29
N THR A 92 8.63 -5.40 2.95
CA THR A 92 8.13 -5.12 1.60
C THR A 92 8.00 -3.63 1.32
N LEU A 93 7.60 -2.81 2.30
CA LEU A 93 7.61 -1.36 2.16
C LEU A 93 9.02 -0.78 2.07
N GLN A 94 9.96 -1.30 2.86
CA GLN A 94 11.36 -0.88 2.76
C GLN A 94 11.95 -1.18 1.37
N LEU A 95 11.65 -2.35 0.79
CA LEU A 95 12.07 -2.69 -0.56
C LEU A 95 11.42 -1.80 -1.62
N GLY A 96 10.11 -1.52 -1.49
CA GLY A 96 9.41 -0.59 -2.38
C GLY A 96 10.03 0.80 -2.35
N ALA A 97 10.20 1.36 -1.15
CA ALA A 97 10.81 2.68 -0.97
C ALA A 97 12.27 2.75 -1.49
N PHE A 98 13.02 1.66 -1.33
CA PHE A 98 14.38 1.57 -1.88
C PHE A 98 14.38 1.50 -3.40
N SER A 99 13.39 0.79 -3.99
CA SER A 99 13.24 0.74 -5.45
C SER A 99 12.94 2.11 -6.04
N VAL A 100 12.08 2.92 -5.40
CA VAL A 100 11.84 4.32 -5.82
C VAL A 100 13.14 5.11 -5.88
N ALA A 101 14.00 4.98 -4.86
CA ALA A 101 15.30 5.67 -4.84
C ALA A 101 16.22 5.17 -5.99
N LEU A 102 16.22 3.87 -6.29
CA LEU A 102 16.99 3.31 -7.41
C LEU A 102 16.45 3.73 -8.78
N GLU A 103 15.12 3.73 -8.95
CA GLU A 103 14.45 4.18 -10.18
C GLU A 103 14.76 5.65 -10.45
N THR A 104 14.67 6.49 -9.41
CA THR A 104 15.00 7.91 -9.49
C THR A 104 16.47 8.14 -9.83
N LEU A 105 17.39 7.37 -9.23
CA LEU A 105 18.81 7.41 -9.58
C LEU A 105 19.04 7.01 -11.04
N ALA A 106 18.38 5.93 -11.49
CA ALA A 106 18.53 5.42 -12.85
C ALA A 106 17.94 6.37 -13.91
N SER A 107 16.93 7.16 -13.56
CA SER A 107 16.31 8.14 -14.46
C SER A 107 17.22 9.34 -14.75
N GLY A 108 18.14 9.67 -13.87
CA GLY A 108 19.03 10.82 -13.99
C GLY A 108 18.33 12.19 -13.93
N ILE A 109 17.05 12.23 -13.54
CA ILE A 109 16.22 13.46 -13.54
C ILE A 109 16.38 14.26 -12.24
N THR A 110 16.80 13.61 -11.15
CA THR A 110 16.88 14.26 -9.84
C THR A 110 18.26 14.86 -9.55
N ASP A 111 18.26 16.07 -8.99
CA ASP A 111 19.46 16.70 -8.41
C ASP A 111 19.72 16.25 -6.96
N LEU A 112 18.78 15.49 -6.36
CA LEU A 112 18.91 15.03 -4.99
C LEU A 112 19.92 13.87 -4.90
N PRO A 113 20.99 14.01 -4.07
CA PRO A 113 21.96 12.93 -3.89
C PRO A 113 21.29 11.64 -3.40
N PHE A 114 21.65 10.51 -4.01
CA PHE A 114 21.07 9.19 -3.69
C PHE A 114 21.08 8.86 -2.20
N SER A 115 22.19 9.17 -1.51
CA SER A 115 22.31 8.94 -0.06
C SER A 115 21.29 9.73 0.76
N VAL A 116 21.01 10.97 0.36
CA VAL A 116 20.01 11.83 1.01
C VAL A 116 18.61 11.29 0.74
N PHE A 117 18.33 10.87 -0.50
CA PHE A 117 17.05 10.27 -0.87
C PHE A 117 16.76 9.01 -0.02
N VAL A 118 17.69 8.07 0.02
CA VAL A 118 17.56 6.85 0.82
C VAL A 118 17.44 7.15 2.32
N ALA A 119 18.28 8.06 2.84
CA ALA A 119 18.25 8.43 4.26
C ALA A 119 16.93 9.10 4.69
N THR A 120 16.20 9.71 3.77
CA THR A 120 14.89 10.30 4.02
C THR A 120 13.76 9.27 3.86
N MET A 121 13.79 8.49 2.78
CA MET A 121 12.73 7.53 2.44
C MET A 121 12.65 6.36 3.43
N GLN A 122 13.78 5.76 3.79
CA GLN A 122 13.79 4.52 4.56
C GLN A 122 13.24 4.66 5.99
N PRO A 123 13.62 5.67 6.80
CA PRO A 123 13.07 5.83 8.14
C PRO A 123 11.57 6.08 8.15
N ILE A 124 11.06 6.86 7.18
CA ILE A 124 9.63 7.15 7.05
C ILE A 124 8.87 5.87 6.71
N HIS A 125 9.34 5.12 5.71
CA HIS A 125 8.70 3.86 5.32
C HIS A 125 8.84 2.75 6.38
N LEU A 126 9.84 2.82 7.27
CA LEU A 126 9.92 1.94 8.44
C LEU A 126 8.72 2.18 9.38
N VAL A 127 8.42 3.43 9.68
CA VAL A 127 7.27 3.79 10.53
C VAL A 127 5.96 3.40 9.86
N ILE A 128 5.79 3.73 8.57
CA ILE A 128 4.61 3.34 7.80
C ILE A 128 4.44 1.81 7.80
N GLY A 129 5.52 1.06 7.57
CA GLY A 129 5.50 -0.41 7.56
C GLY A 129 5.13 -1.02 8.91
N LEU A 130 5.57 -0.42 10.01
CA LEU A 130 5.16 -0.83 11.35
C LEU A 130 3.67 -0.60 11.58
N VAL A 131 3.16 0.58 11.23
CA VAL A 131 1.73 0.92 11.36
C VAL A 131 0.89 0.01 10.48
N GLU A 132 1.26 -0.17 9.20
CA GLU A 132 0.57 -1.09 8.28
C GLU A 132 0.59 -2.52 8.80
N GLY A 133 1.73 -2.98 9.32
CA GLY A 133 1.87 -4.30 9.90
C GLY A 133 0.96 -4.54 11.11
N LEU A 134 0.79 -3.54 11.96
CA LEU A 134 -0.13 -3.59 13.11
C LEU A 134 -1.60 -3.63 12.67
N ILE A 135 -1.99 -2.78 11.71
CA ILE A 135 -3.34 -2.77 11.15
C ILE A 135 -3.64 -4.12 10.47
N THR A 136 -2.71 -4.59 9.63
CA THR A 136 -2.80 -5.89 8.95
C THR A 136 -2.94 -7.03 9.97
N ALA A 137 -2.13 -7.03 11.02
CA ALA A 137 -2.22 -8.04 12.07
C ALA A 137 -3.59 -8.02 12.77
N ALA A 138 -4.11 -6.85 13.12
CA ALA A 138 -5.41 -6.72 13.75
C ALA A 138 -6.55 -7.25 12.88
N VAL A 139 -6.57 -6.88 11.59
CA VAL A 139 -7.57 -7.36 10.62
C VAL A 139 -7.47 -8.88 10.42
N LEU A 140 -6.26 -9.40 10.21
CA LEU A 140 -6.06 -10.84 9.97
C LEU A 140 -6.33 -11.69 11.20
N LEU A 141 -6.05 -11.20 12.42
CA LEU A 141 -6.45 -11.87 13.66
C LEU A 141 -7.96 -11.91 13.81
N PHE A 142 -8.67 -10.82 13.50
CA PHE A 142 -10.12 -10.84 13.48
C PHE A 142 -10.67 -11.86 12.49
N VAL A 143 -10.13 -11.91 11.27
CA VAL A 143 -10.52 -12.88 10.25
C VAL A 143 -10.20 -14.31 10.72
N TYR A 144 -9.03 -14.55 11.29
CA TYR A 144 -8.63 -15.85 11.84
C TYR A 144 -9.60 -16.36 12.91
N GLU A 145 -10.08 -15.48 13.78
CA GLU A 145 -11.03 -15.86 14.82
C GLU A 145 -12.48 -15.99 14.31
N ALA A 146 -12.84 -15.18 13.34
CA ALA A 146 -14.19 -15.16 12.80
C ALA A 146 -14.40 -16.22 11.74
N ARG A 147 -13.47 -16.35 10.79
CA ARG A 147 -13.54 -17.21 9.61
C ARG A 147 -12.14 -17.59 9.10
N PRO A 148 -11.45 -18.52 9.77
CA PRO A 148 -10.07 -18.89 9.42
C PRO A 148 -9.93 -19.43 7.98
N GLU A 149 -10.99 -20.01 7.41
CA GLU A 149 -11.01 -20.48 6.03
C GLU A 149 -10.91 -19.39 4.97
N MET A 150 -11.06 -18.12 5.33
CA MET A 150 -10.83 -16.98 4.43
C MET A 150 -9.36 -16.64 4.28
N LEU A 151 -8.50 -17.19 5.14
CA LEU A 151 -7.06 -16.94 5.06
C LEU A 151 -6.40 -17.93 4.10
N SER A 152 -5.57 -17.42 3.22
CA SER A 152 -4.76 -18.26 2.34
C SER A 152 -3.82 -19.16 3.17
N CYS A 153 -3.59 -20.38 2.74
CA CYS A 153 -2.88 -21.42 3.47
C CYS A 153 -3.62 -21.99 4.71
N SER A 154 -4.89 -21.67 4.92
CA SER A 154 -5.69 -22.33 5.95
C SER A 154 -6.11 -23.73 5.50
N GLU A 155 -5.70 -24.74 6.24
CA GLU A 155 -6.18 -26.13 6.06
C GLU A 155 -7.35 -26.44 7.01
N GLU A 156 -7.67 -25.53 7.92
CA GLU A 156 -8.66 -25.76 8.96
C GLU A 156 -10.08 -25.56 8.42
N ARG A 157 -10.86 -26.63 8.39
CA ARG A 157 -12.32 -26.60 8.35
C ARG A 157 -12.89 -26.27 9.75
N ALA A 158 -12.39 -25.21 10.36
CA ALA A 158 -12.89 -24.78 11.66
C ALA A 158 -14.35 -24.31 11.52
N LYS A 159 -15.17 -24.56 12.55
CA LYS A 159 -16.51 -23.98 12.62
C LYS A 159 -16.39 -22.46 12.71
N SER A 160 -16.79 -21.80 11.63
CA SER A 160 -16.78 -20.34 11.55
C SER A 160 -17.61 -19.72 12.66
N ARG A 161 -17.05 -18.78 13.40
CA ARG A 161 -17.74 -18.06 14.49
C ARG A 161 -18.85 -17.15 13.97
N PHE A 162 -18.65 -16.52 12.82
CA PHE A 162 -19.62 -15.63 12.18
C PHE A 162 -19.99 -16.12 10.78
N SER A 163 -21.17 -15.73 10.32
CA SER A 163 -21.55 -15.96 8.92
C SER A 163 -20.69 -15.06 7.99
N PHE A 164 -20.51 -15.47 6.74
CA PHE A 164 -19.75 -14.70 5.74
C PHE A 164 -20.28 -13.25 5.60
N LYS A 165 -21.62 -13.11 5.49
CA LYS A 165 -22.25 -11.79 5.41
C LYS A 165 -21.94 -10.91 6.63
N LYS A 166 -21.97 -11.49 7.85
CA LYS A 166 -21.67 -10.75 9.08
C LYS A 166 -20.22 -10.32 9.15
N THR A 167 -19.28 -11.18 8.74
CA THR A 167 -17.84 -10.85 8.69
C THR A 167 -17.56 -9.71 7.72
N ILE A 168 -18.10 -9.79 6.48
CA ILE A 168 -17.95 -8.72 5.49
C ILE A 168 -18.62 -7.42 5.96
N ALA A 169 -19.79 -7.50 6.58
CA ALA A 169 -20.47 -6.31 7.10
C ALA A 169 -19.65 -5.61 8.19
N ILE A 170 -19.04 -6.36 9.11
CA ILE A 170 -18.17 -5.78 10.15
C ILE A 170 -16.94 -5.11 9.52
N LEU A 171 -16.25 -5.78 8.59
CA LEU A 171 -15.10 -5.22 7.90
C LEU A 171 -15.47 -4.00 7.06
N GLY A 172 -16.61 -4.04 6.36
CA GLY A 172 -17.10 -2.91 5.57
C GLY A 172 -17.46 -1.71 6.43
N ILE A 173 -18.16 -1.92 7.56
CA ILE A 173 -18.46 -0.84 8.52
C ILE A 173 -17.18 -0.26 9.12
N ALA A 174 -16.23 -1.11 9.51
CA ALA A 174 -14.94 -0.65 10.02
C ALA A 174 -14.19 0.20 8.97
N ALA A 175 -14.16 -0.24 7.70
CA ALA A 175 -13.54 0.51 6.61
C ALA A 175 -14.25 1.87 6.38
N LEU A 176 -15.58 1.91 6.40
CA LEU A 176 -16.36 3.16 6.26
C LEU A 176 -16.10 4.11 7.44
N VAL A 177 -16.05 3.59 8.67
CA VAL A 177 -15.79 4.42 9.86
C VAL A 177 -14.36 4.96 9.82
N ILE A 178 -13.38 4.14 9.49
CA ILE A 178 -11.99 4.57 9.38
C ILE A 178 -11.83 5.56 8.22
N GLY A 179 -12.31 5.23 7.03
CA GLY A 179 -12.21 6.09 5.85
C GLY A 179 -12.99 7.39 5.98
N GLY A 180 -14.17 7.37 6.61
CA GLY A 180 -15.00 8.57 6.81
C GLY A 180 -14.60 9.40 8.04
N ALA A 181 -14.54 8.79 9.23
CA ALA A 181 -14.29 9.53 10.46
C ALA A 181 -12.83 9.93 10.66
N VAL A 182 -11.88 9.03 10.31
CA VAL A 182 -10.45 9.33 10.47
C VAL A 182 -9.95 10.28 9.38
N SER A 183 -10.54 10.25 8.17
CA SER A 183 -10.23 11.23 7.12
C SER A 183 -10.54 12.67 7.50
N LEU A 184 -11.54 12.89 8.38
CA LEU A 184 -11.84 14.23 8.92
C LEU A 184 -10.72 14.79 9.82
N ALA A 185 -9.86 13.93 10.35
CA ALA A 185 -8.69 14.29 11.14
C ALA A 185 -7.40 14.31 10.31
N ALA A 186 -7.51 14.14 8.98
CA ALA A 186 -6.37 14.21 8.08
C ALA A 186 -5.75 15.61 8.09
N SER A 187 -4.42 15.68 7.92
CA SER A 187 -3.70 16.95 7.82
C SER A 187 -4.13 17.70 6.56
N SER A 188 -4.31 19.02 6.68
CA SER A 188 -4.51 19.90 5.53
C SER A 188 -3.20 20.40 4.92
N ASN A 189 -2.05 19.93 5.42
CA ASN A 189 -0.76 20.27 4.84
C ASN A 189 -0.56 19.49 3.53
N PRO A 190 0.08 20.13 2.53
CA PRO A 190 0.38 19.48 1.26
C PRO A 190 1.21 18.20 1.48
N ASP A 191 0.96 17.18 0.69
CA ASP A 191 1.78 15.97 0.68
C ASP A 191 3.15 16.23 0.02
N GLY A 192 3.99 15.19 -0.11
CA GLY A 192 5.33 15.37 -0.66
C GLY A 192 5.34 15.76 -2.13
N LEU A 193 4.34 15.32 -2.91
CA LEU A 193 4.19 15.67 -4.31
C LEU A 193 3.68 17.11 -4.45
N GLU A 194 2.58 17.45 -3.79
CA GLU A 194 2.00 18.79 -3.76
C GLU A 194 3.02 19.84 -3.29
N TRP A 195 3.77 19.52 -2.21
CA TRP A 195 4.84 20.39 -1.71
C TRP A 195 5.95 20.60 -2.74
N SER A 196 6.34 19.58 -3.49
CA SER A 196 7.35 19.69 -4.53
C SER A 196 6.84 20.50 -5.71
N MET A 197 5.57 20.32 -6.08
CA MET A 197 4.91 21.10 -7.13
C MET A 197 4.81 22.58 -6.74
N GLU A 198 4.33 22.88 -5.52
CA GLU A 198 4.24 24.25 -5.02
C GLU A 198 5.58 24.99 -5.06
N ARG A 199 6.68 24.29 -4.75
CA ARG A 199 8.02 24.87 -4.82
C ARG A 199 8.53 25.14 -6.24
N LEU A 200 8.12 24.33 -7.21
CA LEU A 200 8.55 24.45 -8.60
C LEU A 200 7.66 25.37 -9.41
N THR A 201 6.36 25.31 -9.20
CA THR A 201 5.35 26.00 -10.03
C THR A 201 4.65 27.15 -9.30
N GLY A 202 4.79 27.23 -7.97
CA GLY A 202 4.05 28.17 -7.12
C GLY A 202 2.60 27.80 -6.87
N SER A 203 2.19 26.58 -7.29
CA SER A 203 0.84 26.03 -7.11
C SER A 203 0.93 24.57 -6.69
N THR A 204 -0.01 24.10 -5.86
CA THR A 204 -0.18 22.68 -5.51
C THR A 204 -0.87 21.91 -6.63
N GLU A 205 -1.49 22.60 -7.59
CA GLU A 205 -2.14 22.02 -8.76
C GLU A 205 -1.39 22.41 -10.04
N LEU A 206 -1.27 21.47 -10.97
CA LEU A 206 -0.78 21.77 -12.31
C LEU A 206 -1.86 22.57 -13.04
N GLU A 207 -1.56 23.77 -13.46
CA GLU A 207 -2.44 24.50 -14.38
C GLU A 207 -2.59 23.69 -15.66
N ASN A 208 -3.83 23.38 -16.00
CA ASN A 208 -4.15 22.74 -17.26
C ASN A 208 -3.98 23.79 -18.38
N ASP A 209 -2.87 23.74 -19.07
CA ASP A 209 -2.56 24.65 -20.18
C ASP A 209 -3.39 24.36 -21.44
N GLY A 210 -4.39 23.50 -21.35
CA GLY A 210 -5.27 23.15 -22.47
C GLY A 210 -4.58 22.37 -23.60
N THR A 211 -3.32 21.97 -23.41
CA THR A 211 -2.56 21.20 -24.40
C THR A 211 -2.20 19.85 -23.83
N GLY A 212 -2.81 18.79 -24.32
CA GLY A 212 -2.47 17.42 -23.90
C GLY A 212 -3.66 16.46 -23.93
N ALA A 213 -3.47 15.25 -23.44
CA ALA A 213 -4.48 14.19 -23.46
C ALA A 213 -5.77 14.54 -22.67
N HIS A 214 -5.73 15.51 -21.75
CA HIS A 214 -6.91 15.99 -21.02
C HIS A 214 -7.79 16.91 -21.87
N ALA A 215 -7.23 17.72 -22.76
CA ALA A 215 -8.00 18.56 -23.68
C ALA A 215 -8.83 17.71 -24.68
N ALA A 216 -8.33 16.53 -25.05
CA ALA A 216 -9.02 15.59 -25.93
C ALA A 216 -10.14 14.78 -25.26
N ALA A 217 -10.28 14.86 -23.93
CA ALA A 217 -11.33 14.16 -23.18
C ALA A 217 -12.52 15.08 -22.81
N GLU A 218 -12.40 16.39 -23.02
CA GLU A 218 -13.46 17.38 -22.79
C GLU A 218 -14.18 17.82 -24.08
N GLU A 219 -13.75 17.37 -25.26
CA GLU A 219 -14.47 17.47 -26.51
C GLU A 219 -15.30 16.18 -26.78
#